data_77e2bf368efd6dbacd9c5953aa3fffaf
#
_entry.id   77e2bf368efd6dbacd9c5953aa3fffaf
#
_cell.length_a   1.000
_cell.length_b   1.000
_cell.length_c   1.000
_cell.angle_alpha   90.00
_cell.angle_beta   90.00
_cell.angle_gamma   90.00
#
_symmetry.space_group_name_H-M   'P 1'
#
loop_
_entity.id
_entity.type
_entity.pdbx_description
1 polymer ?
#
loop_
_entity_poly.entity_id
_entity_poly.type
_entity_poly.pdbx_seq_one_letter_code
_entity_poly.pdbx_strand_id
1 'polypeptide(L)'
;MKKLLFALVLLFSLTPAFAQQKNKVRLQAMYDSIKAAGILHPEFVMGQCIQETGWLACKKCCLRYHNLFGFYIKGNKCKKFTSETACIAYYKAWQDKRYLKWQKKHPKQDYYHFLKSVGYATGDKYTRELKPKVEWVKKNLRL
;
A
#
# COMPACT_ATOMS: atom_id res chain seq x y z
N MET A 1 43.33 -14.30 -45.80
CA MET A 1 42.43 -14.84 -44.76
C MET A 1 42.09 -13.71 -43.76
N LYS A 2 40.89 -13.11 -43.86
CA LYS A 2 40.45 -12.03 -42.99
C LYS A 2 39.73 -12.63 -41.76
N LYS A 3 40.32 -12.46 -40.59
CA LYS A 3 39.69 -12.87 -39.32
C LYS A 3 38.64 -11.81 -38.96
N LEU A 4 37.36 -12.19 -39.03
CA LEU A 4 36.25 -11.40 -38.53
C LEU A 4 36.21 -11.54 -37.01
N LEU A 5 36.55 -10.47 -36.29
CA LEU A 5 36.33 -10.37 -34.85
C LEU A 5 34.84 -10.07 -34.61
N PHE A 6 34.10 -11.10 -34.13
CA PHE A 6 32.75 -10.87 -33.60
C PHE A 6 32.87 -10.24 -32.22
N ALA A 7 32.65 -8.91 -32.14
CA ALA A 7 32.43 -8.23 -30.90
C ALA A 7 31.02 -8.58 -30.37
N LEU A 8 30.95 -9.46 -29.39
CA LEU A 8 29.72 -9.80 -28.67
C LEU A 8 29.36 -8.62 -27.78
N VAL A 9 28.48 -7.74 -28.25
CA VAL A 9 27.90 -6.66 -27.42
C VAL A 9 26.90 -7.31 -26.47
N LEU A 10 27.33 -7.56 -25.23
CA LEU A 10 26.47 -7.91 -24.11
C LEU A 10 25.65 -6.68 -23.76
N LEU A 11 24.48 -6.52 -24.39
CA LEU A 11 23.42 -5.61 -23.95
C LEU A 11 22.86 -6.14 -22.62
N PHE A 12 23.51 -5.79 -21.53
CA PHE A 12 22.93 -5.94 -20.20
C PHE A 12 21.65 -5.11 -20.16
N SER A 13 20.50 -5.76 -20.17
CA SER A 13 19.21 -5.16 -19.91
C SER A 13 19.12 -4.71 -18.44
N LEU A 14 19.61 -3.52 -18.16
CA LEU A 14 19.59 -2.88 -16.82
C LEU A 14 18.19 -2.42 -16.37
N THR A 15 17.15 -2.64 -17.18
CA THR A 15 15.81 -2.06 -17.01
C THR A 15 14.98 -2.59 -15.84
N PRO A 16 14.98 -3.89 -15.46
CA PRO A 16 14.11 -4.34 -14.37
C PRO A 16 14.60 -3.92 -12.98
N ALA A 17 15.90 -3.90 -12.74
CA ALA A 17 16.47 -3.54 -11.44
C ALA A 17 16.25 -2.07 -11.08
N PHE A 18 16.40 -1.14 -12.03
CA PHE A 18 16.14 0.28 -11.81
C PHE A 18 14.65 0.58 -11.55
N ALA A 19 13.74 -0.07 -12.28
CA ALA A 19 12.30 0.09 -12.06
C ALA A 19 11.89 -0.44 -10.67
N GLN A 20 12.43 -1.56 -10.25
CA GLN A 20 12.19 -2.15 -8.93
C GLN A 20 12.75 -1.27 -7.81
N GLN A 21 13.94 -0.72 -7.96
CA GLN A 21 14.57 0.19 -7.00
C GLN A 21 13.77 1.49 -6.87
N LYS A 22 13.35 2.10 -7.98
CA LYS A 22 12.53 3.33 -7.99
C LYS A 22 11.20 3.10 -7.29
N ASN A 23 10.56 1.94 -7.51
CA ASN A 23 9.31 1.60 -6.84
C ASN A 23 9.51 1.44 -5.33
N LYS A 24 10.60 0.81 -4.88
CA LYS A 24 10.91 0.65 -3.45
C LYS A 24 11.11 2.00 -2.75
N VAL A 25 11.78 2.96 -3.39
CA VAL A 25 11.94 4.33 -2.87
C VAL A 25 10.58 5.00 -2.68
N ARG A 26 9.67 4.90 -3.66
CA ARG A 26 8.32 5.46 -3.56
C ARG A 26 7.50 4.80 -2.45
N LEU A 27 7.59 3.49 -2.31
CA LEU A 27 6.91 2.74 -1.25
C LEU A 27 7.43 3.14 0.13
N GLN A 28 8.76 3.33 0.29
CA GLN A 28 9.33 3.82 1.53
C GLN A 28 8.84 5.23 1.87
N ALA A 29 8.87 6.17 0.93
CA ALA A 29 8.38 7.52 1.15
C ALA A 29 6.89 7.56 1.54
N MET A 30 6.06 6.70 0.92
CA MET A 30 4.65 6.54 1.28
C MET A 30 4.50 6.00 2.71
N TYR A 31 5.28 4.98 3.07
CA TYR A 31 5.27 4.40 4.41
C TYR A 31 5.69 5.43 5.47
N ASP A 32 6.74 6.22 5.19
CA ASP A 32 7.18 7.30 6.07
C ASP A 32 6.10 8.37 6.26
N SER A 33 5.34 8.70 5.19
CA SER A 33 4.21 9.64 5.27
C SER A 33 3.06 9.09 6.12
N ILE A 34 2.76 7.80 6.03
CA ILE A 34 1.76 7.12 6.87
C ILE A 34 2.18 7.16 8.35
N LYS A 35 3.46 6.90 8.66
CA LYS A 35 4.02 6.98 10.00
C LYS A 35 3.98 8.41 10.55
N ALA A 36 4.43 9.37 9.75
CA ALA A 36 4.46 10.80 10.13
C ALA A 36 3.06 11.35 10.44
N ALA A 37 2.01 10.82 9.81
CA ALA A 37 0.62 11.16 10.13
C ALA A 37 0.12 10.58 11.47
N GLY A 38 0.93 9.80 12.19
CA GLY A 38 0.56 9.16 13.46
C GLY A 38 -0.48 8.04 13.31
N ILE A 39 -0.54 7.42 12.14
CA ILE A 39 -1.43 6.27 11.89
C ILE A 39 -0.93 5.08 12.72
N LEU A 40 -1.83 4.43 13.45
CA LEU A 40 -1.56 3.22 14.22
C LEU A 40 -1.46 2.02 13.27
N HIS A 41 -0.57 1.08 13.57
CA HIS A 41 -0.30 -0.09 12.74
C HIS A 41 0.07 0.28 11.29
N PRO A 42 1.09 1.14 11.08
CA PRO A 42 1.41 1.68 9.76
C PRO A 42 1.80 0.58 8.76
N GLU A 43 2.34 -0.55 9.20
CA GLU A 43 2.66 -1.71 8.37
C GLU A 43 1.41 -2.35 7.74
N PHE A 44 0.30 -2.40 8.49
CA PHE A 44 -0.98 -2.89 7.96
C PHE A 44 -1.58 -1.90 6.96
N VAL A 45 -1.53 -0.60 7.30
CA VAL A 45 -2.08 0.46 6.45
C VAL A 45 -1.27 0.59 5.16
N MET A 46 0.05 0.43 5.22
CA MET A 46 0.87 0.35 4.02
C MET A 46 0.57 -0.91 3.19
N GLY A 47 0.32 -2.05 3.84
CA GLY A 47 -0.14 -3.27 3.18
C GLY A 47 -1.46 -3.07 2.42
N GLN A 48 -2.42 -2.36 3.03
CA GLN A 48 -3.67 -1.96 2.38
C GLN A 48 -3.40 -1.05 1.17
N CYS A 49 -2.54 -0.04 1.33
CA CYS A 49 -2.14 0.84 0.24
C CYS A 49 -1.58 0.04 -0.94
N ILE A 50 -0.67 -0.90 -0.69
CA ILE A 50 -0.12 -1.79 -1.72
C ILE A 50 -1.23 -2.60 -2.40
N GLN A 51 -2.17 -3.13 -1.64
CA GLN A 51 -3.28 -3.95 -2.16
C GLN A 51 -4.21 -3.14 -3.05
N GLU A 52 -4.65 -1.98 -2.59
CA GLU A 52 -5.63 -1.14 -3.28
C GLU A 52 -5.04 -0.44 -4.52
N THR A 53 -3.74 -0.20 -4.53
CA THR A 53 -3.08 0.58 -5.58
C THR A 53 -2.19 -0.25 -6.50
N GLY A 54 -2.14 -1.58 -6.31
CA GLY A 54 -1.23 -2.43 -7.07
C GLY A 54 0.21 -1.93 -6.97
N TRP A 55 0.76 -1.82 -5.76
CA TRP A 55 2.12 -1.34 -5.50
C TRP A 55 2.37 0.11 -5.94
N LEU A 56 1.37 0.99 -5.83
CA LEU A 56 1.40 2.37 -6.32
C LEU A 56 1.60 2.48 -7.84
N ALA A 57 1.27 1.45 -8.60
CA ALA A 57 1.49 1.37 -10.05
C ALA A 57 0.20 1.32 -10.87
N CYS A 58 -0.95 1.13 -10.23
CA CYS A 58 -2.23 0.98 -10.91
C CYS A 58 -2.69 2.29 -11.57
N LYS A 59 -2.87 2.27 -12.89
CA LYS A 59 -3.33 3.44 -13.68
C LYS A 59 -4.85 3.58 -13.74
N LYS A 60 -5.61 2.49 -13.55
CA LYS A 60 -7.07 2.46 -13.74
C LYS A 60 -7.87 2.36 -12.44
N CYS A 61 -7.23 2.14 -11.29
CA CYS A 61 -7.88 2.06 -9.98
C CYS A 61 -8.11 3.44 -9.33
N CYS A 62 -8.55 3.44 -8.08
CA CYS A 62 -8.82 4.65 -7.33
C CYS A 62 -7.59 5.54 -7.09
N LEU A 63 -6.36 5.02 -7.28
CA LEU A 63 -5.12 5.79 -7.18
C LEU A 63 -5.09 7.03 -8.06
N ARG A 64 -5.72 7.00 -9.26
CA ARG A 64 -5.87 8.17 -10.15
C ARG A 64 -6.61 9.36 -9.51
N TYR A 65 -7.27 9.14 -8.40
CA TYR A 65 -7.96 10.14 -7.58
C TYR A 65 -7.28 10.36 -6.23
N HIS A 66 -5.98 10.07 -6.13
CA HIS A 66 -5.20 10.10 -4.88
C HIS A 66 -5.77 9.24 -3.76
N ASN A 67 -6.57 8.23 -4.10
CA ASN A 67 -7.21 7.34 -3.14
C ASN A 67 -6.34 6.09 -2.94
N LEU A 68 -5.55 6.13 -1.87
CA LEU A 68 -4.55 5.11 -1.54
C LEU A 68 -5.16 3.85 -0.90
N PHE A 69 -6.34 3.96 -0.32
CA PHE A 69 -6.89 2.93 0.57
C PHE A 69 -8.24 2.38 0.10
N GLY A 70 -8.63 2.65 -1.14
CA GLY A 70 -9.86 2.09 -1.68
C GLY A 70 -11.14 2.61 -1.02
N PHE A 71 -11.18 3.85 -0.58
CA PHE A 71 -12.41 4.44 -0.07
C PHE A 71 -13.43 4.67 -1.17
N TYR A 72 -14.68 4.25 -0.91
CA TYR A 72 -15.79 4.42 -1.83
C TYR A 72 -16.87 5.33 -1.25
N ILE A 73 -17.60 5.98 -2.14
CA ILE A 73 -18.83 6.73 -1.85
C ILE A 73 -20.02 5.98 -2.43
N LYS A 74 -21.26 6.47 -2.15
CA LYS A 74 -22.50 5.88 -2.67
C LYS A 74 -22.40 5.57 -4.17
N GLY A 75 -22.85 4.39 -4.57
CA GLY A 75 -22.80 3.91 -5.94
C GLY A 75 -21.44 3.34 -6.38
N ASN A 76 -20.64 2.83 -5.43
CA ASN A 76 -19.34 2.19 -5.69
C ASN A 76 -18.34 3.06 -6.47
N LYS A 77 -18.43 4.39 -6.29
CA LYS A 77 -17.49 5.33 -6.92
C LYS A 77 -16.31 5.58 -5.98
N CYS A 78 -15.10 5.62 -6.53
CA CYS A 78 -13.93 6.01 -5.76
C CYS A 78 -14.12 7.39 -5.13
N LYS A 79 -13.87 7.52 -3.83
CA LYS A 79 -13.74 8.82 -3.19
C LYS A 79 -12.52 9.54 -3.78
N LYS A 80 -12.68 10.81 -4.16
CA LYS A 80 -11.60 11.64 -4.71
C LYS A 80 -10.96 12.45 -3.59
N PHE A 81 -9.64 12.57 -3.64
CA PHE A 81 -8.85 13.43 -2.75
C PHE A 81 -8.05 14.44 -3.57
N THR A 82 -7.70 15.56 -2.94
CA THR A 82 -6.89 16.62 -3.57
C THR A 82 -5.42 16.23 -3.63
N SER A 83 -4.98 15.30 -2.78
CA SER A 83 -3.60 14.77 -2.73
C SER A 83 -3.55 13.43 -1.98
N GLU A 84 -2.43 12.71 -2.10
CA GLU A 84 -2.15 11.51 -1.30
C GLU A 84 -2.11 11.85 0.20
N THR A 85 -1.55 13.02 0.56
CA THR A 85 -1.54 13.52 1.94
C THR A 85 -2.95 13.72 2.50
N ALA A 86 -3.88 14.28 1.71
CA ALA A 86 -5.27 14.43 2.11
C ALA A 86 -5.95 13.07 2.33
N CYS A 87 -5.62 12.07 1.52
CA CYS A 87 -6.10 10.70 1.70
C CYS A 87 -5.56 10.07 3.00
N ILE A 88 -4.28 10.26 3.31
CA ILE A 88 -3.64 9.78 4.55
C ILE A 88 -4.30 10.44 5.77
N ALA A 89 -4.50 11.77 5.75
CA ALA A 89 -5.18 12.49 6.82
C ALA A 89 -6.62 11.99 7.02
N TYR A 90 -7.34 11.71 5.95
CA TYR A 90 -8.67 11.12 6.00
C TYR A 90 -8.66 9.72 6.63
N TYR A 91 -7.69 8.87 6.27
CA TYR A 91 -7.54 7.55 6.90
C TYR A 91 -7.26 7.68 8.40
N LYS A 92 -6.36 8.59 8.79
CA LYS A 92 -6.05 8.85 10.21
C LYS A 92 -7.30 9.23 10.99
N ALA A 93 -8.09 10.19 10.51
CA ALA A 93 -9.34 10.59 11.16
C ALA A 93 -10.37 9.44 11.23
N TRP A 94 -10.45 8.63 10.17
CA TRP A 94 -11.29 7.44 10.14
C TRP A 94 -10.86 6.38 11.16
N GLN A 95 -9.54 6.14 11.29
CA GLN A 95 -8.95 5.22 12.26
C GLN A 95 -9.18 5.69 13.70
N ASP A 96 -8.89 6.96 14.01
CA ASP A 96 -9.06 7.53 15.35
C ASP A 96 -10.50 7.40 15.85
N LYS A 97 -11.45 7.68 14.99
CA LYS A 97 -12.87 7.58 15.32
C LYS A 97 -13.31 6.14 15.67
N ARG A 98 -12.64 5.12 15.16
CA ARG A 98 -13.11 3.73 15.20
C ARG A 98 -12.20 2.78 15.98
N TYR A 99 -10.90 2.83 15.70
CA TYR A 99 -9.97 1.80 16.16
C TYR A 99 -9.77 1.80 17.68
N LEU A 100 -9.50 2.94 18.29
CA LEU A 100 -9.27 3.01 19.74
C LEU A 100 -10.48 2.52 20.56
N LYS A 101 -11.69 2.87 20.10
CA LYS A 101 -12.93 2.41 20.75
C LYS A 101 -13.12 0.90 20.57
N TRP A 102 -12.79 0.37 19.39
CA TRP A 102 -12.87 -1.05 19.11
C TRP A 102 -11.83 -1.83 19.89
N GLN A 103 -10.57 -1.39 19.92
CA GLN A 103 -9.46 -2.04 20.64
C GLN A 103 -9.73 -2.19 22.14
N LYS A 104 -10.32 -1.18 22.78
CA LYS A 104 -10.72 -1.26 24.20
C LYS A 104 -11.67 -2.42 24.48
N LYS A 105 -12.55 -2.75 23.52
CA LYS A 105 -13.51 -3.86 23.64
C LYS A 105 -12.92 -5.21 23.24
N HIS A 106 -11.86 -5.20 22.44
CA HIS A 106 -11.25 -6.39 21.85
C HIS A 106 -9.72 -6.40 22.03
N PRO A 107 -9.20 -6.36 23.28
CA PRO A 107 -7.77 -6.15 23.55
C PRO A 107 -6.87 -7.28 23.08
N LYS A 108 -7.43 -8.47 22.81
CA LYS A 108 -6.69 -9.66 22.34
C LYS A 108 -6.77 -9.87 20.82
N GLN A 109 -7.51 -9.02 20.11
CA GLN A 109 -7.68 -9.16 18.66
C GLN A 109 -6.71 -8.22 17.92
N ASP A 110 -6.22 -8.69 16.77
CA ASP A 110 -5.31 -7.96 15.92
C ASP A 110 -6.02 -6.97 14.95
N TYR A 111 -5.23 -6.22 14.19
CA TYR A 111 -5.75 -5.22 13.26
C TYR A 111 -6.56 -5.82 12.10
N TYR A 112 -6.32 -7.08 11.71
CA TYR A 112 -7.15 -7.76 10.72
C TYR A 112 -8.59 -7.94 11.20
N HIS A 113 -8.78 -8.30 12.46
CA HIS A 113 -10.12 -8.41 13.07
C HIS A 113 -10.83 -7.06 13.12
N PHE A 114 -10.08 -5.98 13.40
CA PHE A 114 -10.63 -4.62 13.31
C PHE A 114 -11.13 -4.31 11.90
N LEU A 115 -10.31 -4.50 10.86
CA LEU A 115 -10.69 -4.24 9.46
C LEU A 115 -11.93 -5.04 9.05
N LYS A 116 -12.03 -6.29 9.49
CA LYS A 116 -13.21 -7.13 9.26
C LYS A 116 -14.45 -6.58 9.98
N SER A 117 -14.31 -6.16 11.24
CA SER A 117 -15.42 -5.66 12.07
C SER A 117 -16.04 -4.36 11.56
N VAL A 118 -15.27 -3.53 10.86
CA VAL A 118 -15.75 -2.25 10.29
C VAL A 118 -16.20 -2.36 8.84
N GLY A 119 -16.25 -3.59 8.30
CA GLY A 119 -16.67 -3.83 6.91
C GLY A 119 -15.66 -3.38 5.85
N TYR A 120 -14.42 -3.07 6.26
CA TYR A 120 -13.36 -2.74 5.30
C TYR A 120 -12.95 -3.97 4.49
N ALA A 121 -12.94 -5.12 5.18
CA ALA A 121 -12.64 -6.42 4.61
C ALA A 121 -13.86 -7.34 4.78
N THR A 122 -14.74 -7.39 3.79
CA THR A 122 -16.00 -8.16 3.88
C THR A 122 -15.82 -9.66 3.70
N GLY A 123 -14.63 -10.17 3.38
CA GLY A 123 -14.36 -11.58 3.17
C GLY A 123 -12.96 -12.04 3.56
N ASP A 124 -12.85 -13.34 3.82
CA ASP A 124 -11.55 -13.97 4.15
C ASP A 124 -10.52 -13.84 3.03
N LYS A 125 -10.98 -13.65 1.78
CA LYS A 125 -10.13 -13.37 0.63
C LYS A 125 -9.29 -12.10 0.84
N TYR A 126 -9.92 -11.00 1.30
CA TYR A 126 -9.19 -9.73 1.53
C TYR A 126 -8.05 -9.91 2.53
N THR A 127 -8.34 -10.49 3.69
CA THR A 127 -7.32 -10.75 4.72
C THR A 127 -6.20 -11.66 4.21
N ARG A 128 -6.55 -12.72 3.47
CA ARG A 128 -5.57 -13.65 2.90
C ARG A 128 -4.64 -12.96 1.91
N GLU A 129 -5.15 -12.04 1.11
CA GLU A 129 -4.36 -11.25 0.16
C GLU A 129 -3.55 -10.12 0.83
N LEU A 130 -4.04 -9.57 1.95
CA LEU A 130 -3.37 -8.52 2.70
C LEU A 130 -2.16 -9.03 3.49
N LYS A 131 -2.27 -10.20 4.14
CA LYS A 131 -1.21 -10.77 4.99
C LYS A 131 0.18 -10.77 4.34
N PRO A 132 0.38 -11.33 3.13
CA PRO A 132 1.71 -11.34 2.50
C PRO A 132 2.25 -9.94 2.19
N LYS A 133 1.38 -8.94 1.97
CA LYS A 133 1.79 -7.55 1.74
C LYS A 133 2.27 -6.89 3.02
N VAL A 134 1.58 -7.14 4.14
CA VAL A 134 2.02 -6.68 5.48
C VAL A 134 3.38 -7.28 5.83
N GLU A 135 3.57 -8.58 5.63
CA GLU A 135 4.85 -9.23 5.89
C GLU A 135 5.96 -8.71 4.95
N TRP A 136 5.63 -8.43 3.70
CA TRP A 136 6.58 -7.79 2.78
C TRP A 136 6.99 -6.39 3.28
N VAL A 137 6.05 -5.57 3.77
CA VAL A 137 6.33 -4.24 4.35
C VAL A 137 7.29 -4.36 5.52
N LYS A 138 6.99 -5.22 6.50
CA LYS A 138 7.84 -5.46 7.67
C LYS A 138 9.27 -5.89 7.30
N LYS A 139 9.41 -6.70 6.25
CA LYS A 139 10.71 -7.22 5.81
C LYS A 139 11.51 -6.22 4.97
N ASN A 140 10.87 -5.37 4.20
CA ASN A 140 11.51 -4.61 3.13
C ASN A 140 11.55 -3.09 3.33
N LEU A 141 10.67 -2.55 4.16
CA LEU A 141 10.66 -1.13 4.50
C LEU A 141 11.28 -0.89 5.88
N ARG A 142 11.85 0.29 6.08
CA ARG A 142 12.42 0.68 7.38
C ARG A 142 11.27 1.03 8.33
N LEU A 143 11.14 0.24 9.40
CA LEU A 143 10.13 0.41 10.43
C LEU A 143 10.39 1.63 11.30
#